data_c0a5a8f2f5d80dc0af6242f368dbde6d
#
_entry.id   c0a5a8f2f5d80dc0af6242f368dbde6d
#
_cell.length_a   1.000
_cell.length_b   1.000
_cell.length_c   1.000
_cell.angle_alpha   90.00
_cell.angle_beta   90.00
_cell.angle_gamma   90.00
#
_symmetry.space_group_name_H-M   'P 1'
#
loop_
_entity.id
_entity.type
_entity.pdbx_description
1 polymer ?
#
loop_
_entity_poly.entity_id
_entity_poly.type
_entity_poly.pdbx_seq_one_letter_code
_entity_poly.pdbx_strand_id
1 'polypeptide(L)'
;YLRNGQTRWLARRVLKGRVPEEVRCETRLGIQSSDWPLRWSKERDAIMAELDRLEDDADIAEMLDLPRLKNWMREWSGGNSVGGLEAARIFCAVGRGLTAARFVKFQERGNA
;
A
#
# COMPACT_ATOMS: atom_id res chain seq x y z
N TYR A 1 -14.76 11.62 9.97
CA TYR A 1 -14.51 12.77 10.53
C TYR A 1 -14.18 13.99 9.67
N LEU A 2 -15.07 14.22 8.70
CA LEU A 2 -15.08 15.37 7.80
C LEU A 2 -16.23 16.29 8.22
N ARG A 3 -15.97 17.58 8.39
CA ARG A 3 -17.01 18.59 8.62
C ARG A 3 -16.70 19.83 7.79
N ASN A 4 -17.67 20.27 7.00
CA ASN A 4 -17.52 21.42 6.08
C ASN A 4 -16.25 21.32 5.18
N GLY A 5 -15.97 20.14 4.64
CA GLY A 5 -14.77 19.89 3.83
C GLY A 5 -13.47 19.75 4.62
N GLN A 6 -13.46 19.96 5.92
CA GLN A 6 -12.25 19.88 6.74
C GLN A 6 -12.07 18.49 7.35
N THR A 7 -10.98 17.83 7.01
CA THR A 7 -10.55 16.56 7.61
C THR A 7 -10.03 16.76 9.03
N ARG A 8 -10.10 15.72 9.85
CA ARG A 8 -9.61 15.72 11.25
C ARG A 8 -10.19 16.85 12.09
N TRP A 9 -11.43 17.27 11.81
CA TRP A 9 -12.06 18.45 12.44
C TRP A 9 -12.02 18.41 13.97
N LEU A 10 -12.37 17.28 14.58
CA LEU A 10 -12.37 17.13 16.04
C LEU A 10 -10.97 17.34 16.64
N ALA A 11 -9.95 16.67 16.07
CA ALA A 11 -8.57 16.83 16.52
C ALA A 11 -8.10 18.29 16.38
N ARG A 12 -8.41 18.96 15.28
CA ARG A 12 -8.08 20.37 15.08
C ARG A 12 -8.74 21.27 16.10
N ARG A 13 -9.96 20.97 16.51
CA ARG A 13 -10.68 21.73 17.54
C ARG A 13 -10.06 21.53 18.92
N VAL A 14 -9.72 20.30 19.30
CA VAL A 14 -9.07 19.99 20.59
C VAL A 14 -7.68 20.62 20.70
N LEU A 15 -6.96 20.68 19.58
CA LEU A 15 -5.60 21.25 19.54
C LEU A 15 -5.56 22.78 19.45
N LYS A 16 -6.71 23.45 19.31
CA LYS A 16 -6.75 24.93 19.26
C LYS A 16 -6.15 25.52 20.53
N GLY A 17 -5.18 26.40 20.39
CA GLY A 17 -4.43 27.03 21.46
C GLY A 17 -3.45 26.13 22.23
N ARG A 18 -3.26 24.87 21.77
CA ARG A 18 -2.34 23.88 22.38
C ARG A 18 -1.11 23.60 21.51
N VAL A 19 -1.22 23.85 20.23
CA VAL A 19 -0.12 23.70 19.26
C VAL A 19 -0.09 24.92 18.35
N PRO A 20 1.05 25.22 17.69
CA PRO A 20 1.13 26.27 16.68
C PRO A 20 0.05 26.13 15.61
N GLU A 21 -0.47 27.24 15.11
CA GLU A 21 -1.59 27.25 14.17
C GLU A 21 -1.23 26.56 12.84
N GLU A 22 0.01 26.67 12.40
CA GLU A 22 0.53 26.01 11.19
C GLU A 22 0.42 24.49 11.31
N VAL A 23 0.73 23.93 12.49
CA VAL A 23 0.61 22.50 12.76
C VAL A 23 -0.85 22.07 12.82
N ARG A 24 -1.68 22.89 13.48
CA ARG A 24 -3.12 22.61 13.62
C ARG A 24 -3.83 22.61 12.28
N CYS A 25 -3.44 23.51 11.38
CA CYS A 25 -4.05 23.72 10.08
C CYS A 25 -3.36 22.95 8.95
N GLU A 26 -2.31 22.19 9.22
CA GLU A 26 -1.59 21.41 8.21
C GLU A 26 -2.53 20.41 7.49
N THR A 27 -2.59 20.56 6.18
CA THR A 27 -3.44 19.72 5.32
C THR A 27 -2.66 18.67 4.53
N ARG A 28 -1.34 18.82 4.46
CA ARG A 28 -0.48 17.87 3.79
C ARG A 28 -0.58 16.49 4.47
N LEU A 29 -0.60 15.46 3.66
CA LEU A 29 -0.54 14.09 4.14
C LEU A 29 0.93 13.68 4.24
N GLY A 30 1.36 13.31 5.43
CA GLY A 30 2.65 12.66 5.60
C GLY A 30 2.65 11.30 4.92
N ILE A 31 3.72 10.96 4.23
CA ILE A 31 3.93 9.62 3.68
C ILE A 31 4.57 8.79 4.77
N GLN A 32 3.84 7.78 5.27
CA GLN A 32 4.42 6.80 6.17
C GLN A 32 5.28 5.82 5.36
N SER A 33 6.40 5.39 5.97
CA SER A 33 7.34 4.48 5.30
C SER A 33 7.84 5.01 3.97
N SER A 34 8.41 6.21 3.96
CA SER A 34 8.94 6.86 2.75
C SER A 34 10.06 6.07 2.08
N ASP A 35 10.64 5.09 2.78
CA ASP A 35 11.69 4.19 2.31
C ASP A 35 11.16 2.91 1.64
N TRP A 36 9.84 2.72 1.55
CA TRP A 36 9.26 1.51 0.94
C TRP A 36 9.74 1.26 -0.51
N PRO A 37 9.93 2.29 -1.38
CA PRO A 37 10.39 2.00 -2.74
C PRO A 37 11.78 1.38 -2.76
N LEU A 38 12.66 1.85 -1.88
CA LEU A 38 14.00 1.29 -1.75
C LEU A 38 13.99 -0.15 -1.23
N ARG A 39 13.16 -0.43 -0.23
CA ARG A 39 13.00 -1.79 0.30
C ARG A 39 12.43 -2.73 -0.75
N TRP A 40 11.38 -2.32 -1.43
CA TRP A 40 10.72 -3.13 -2.47
C TRP A 40 11.62 -3.35 -3.69
N SER A 41 12.45 -2.37 -4.05
CA SER A 41 13.45 -2.56 -5.11
C SER A 41 14.44 -3.66 -4.77
N LYS A 42 14.84 -3.78 -3.51
CA LYS A 42 15.73 -4.86 -3.05
C LYS A 42 15.05 -6.22 -3.04
N GLU A 43 13.77 -6.25 -2.76
CA GLU A 43 12.98 -7.49 -2.65
C GLU A 43 12.21 -7.83 -3.95
N ARG A 44 12.48 -7.13 -5.03
CA ARG A 44 11.72 -7.25 -6.28
C ARG A 44 11.65 -8.68 -6.80
N ASP A 45 12.77 -9.37 -6.83
CA ASP A 45 12.84 -10.75 -7.33
C ASP A 45 12.06 -11.71 -6.44
N ALA A 46 12.12 -11.52 -5.13
CA ALA A 46 11.34 -12.29 -4.17
C ALA A 46 9.83 -12.04 -4.33
N ILE A 47 9.42 -10.78 -4.54
CA ILE A 47 8.03 -10.40 -4.81
C ILE A 47 7.55 -11.04 -6.11
N MET A 48 8.34 -10.97 -7.18
CA MET A 48 8.01 -11.59 -8.46
C MET A 48 7.87 -13.11 -8.34
N ALA A 49 8.80 -13.77 -7.67
CA ALA A 49 8.74 -15.22 -7.43
C ALA A 49 7.52 -15.62 -6.57
N GLU A 50 7.08 -14.76 -5.65
CA GLU A 50 5.86 -15.00 -4.89
C GLU A 50 4.62 -14.87 -5.78
N LEU A 51 4.53 -13.82 -6.61
CA LEU A 51 3.44 -13.65 -7.57
C LEU A 51 3.35 -14.82 -8.57
N ASP A 52 4.49 -15.35 -9.02
CA ASP A 52 4.54 -16.54 -9.88
C ASP A 52 3.97 -17.76 -9.19
N ARG A 53 4.34 -18.01 -7.94
CA ARG A 53 3.79 -19.13 -7.16
C ARG A 53 2.29 -19.02 -6.86
N LEU A 54 1.77 -17.81 -6.76
CA LEU A 54 0.34 -17.59 -6.53
C LEU A 54 -0.52 -17.86 -7.77
N GLU A 55 0.05 -17.89 -8.98
CA GLU A 55 -0.68 -18.28 -10.19
C GLU A 55 -1.09 -19.76 -10.20
N ASP A 56 -0.36 -20.60 -9.49
CA ASP A 56 -0.69 -22.03 -9.36
C ASP A 56 -1.85 -22.29 -8.39
N ASP A 57 -2.30 -21.26 -7.68
CA ASP A 57 -3.39 -21.32 -6.72
C ASP A 57 -4.68 -20.77 -7.34
N ALA A 58 -5.63 -21.68 -7.63
CA ALA A 58 -6.86 -21.32 -8.33
C ALA A 58 -7.70 -20.27 -7.58
N ASP A 59 -7.78 -20.34 -6.24
CA ASP A 59 -8.59 -19.43 -5.43
C ASP A 59 -7.98 -18.04 -5.42
N ILE A 60 -6.66 -17.95 -5.35
CA ILE A 60 -5.94 -16.68 -5.43
C ILE A 60 -6.00 -16.09 -6.85
N ALA A 61 -5.86 -16.94 -7.88
CA ALA A 61 -5.92 -16.51 -9.27
C ALA A 61 -7.32 -15.99 -9.67
N GLU A 62 -8.38 -16.50 -9.06
CA GLU A 62 -9.74 -15.97 -9.22
C GLU A 62 -9.93 -14.62 -8.50
N MET A 63 -9.27 -14.45 -7.35
CA MET A 63 -9.41 -13.25 -6.51
C MET A 63 -8.56 -12.08 -7.01
N LEU A 64 -7.39 -12.34 -7.59
CA LEU A 64 -6.39 -11.34 -7.97
C LEU A 64 -6.02 -11.42 -9.44
N ASP A 65 -5.98 -10.29 -10.11
CA ASP A 65 -5.40 -10.15 -11.46
C ASP A 65 -3.86 -10.23 -11.40
N LEU A 66 -3.34 -11.43 -11.15
CA LEU A 66 -1.91 -11.68 -10.97
C LEU A 66 -1.08 -11.28 -12.19
N PRO A 67 -1.51 -11.54 -13.46
CA PRO A 67 -0.80 -11.07 -14.63
C PRO A 67 -0.61 -9.56 -14.66
N ARG A 68 -1.62 -8.81 -14.26
CA ARG A 68 -1.58 -7.35 -14.17
C ARG A 68 -0.66 -6.85 -13.06
N LEU A 69 -0.70 -7.47 -11.88
CA LEU A 69 0.20 -7.13 -10.78
C LEU A 69 1.67 -7.38 -11.16
N LYS A 70 1.96 -8.50 -11.82
CA LYS A 70 3.29 -8.84 -12.35
C LYS A 70 3.75 -7.83 -13.41
N ASN A 71 2.85 -7.41 -14.30
CA ASN A 71 3.20 -6.41 -15.31
C ASN A 71 3.60 -5.08 -14.67
N TRP A 72 2.83 -4.60 -13.68
CA TRP A 72 3.19 -3.38 -12.95
C TRP A 72 4.53 -3.50 -12.23
N MET A 73 4.84 -4.66 -11.64
CA MET A 73 6.15 -4.88 -11.02
C MET A 73 7.28 -4.89 -12.04
N ARG A 74 7.07 -5.41 -13.26
CA ARG A 74 8.08 -5.37 -14.34
C ARG A 74 8.31 -3.96 -14.86
N GLU A 75 7.24 -3.18 -15.04
CA GLU A 75 7.30 -1.80 -15.53
C GLU A 75 7.87 -0.82 -14.51
N TRP A 76 7.80 -1.17 -13.23
CA TRP A 76 8.28 -0.29 -12.16
C TRP A 76 9.78 -0.06 -12.24
N SER A 77 10.18 1.20 -12.40
CA SER A 77 11.58 1.61 -12.49
C SER A 77 12.38 1.42 -11.20
N GLY A 78 11.70 1.30 -10.06
CA GLY A 78 12.34 1.34 -8.74
C GLY A 78 12.80 2.76 -8.38
N GLY A 79 13.46 2.90 -7.23
CA GLY A 79 14.09 4.15 -6.82
C GLY A 79 13.31 4.93 -5.75
N ASN A 80 13.89 6.09 -5.35
CA ASN A 80 13.40 6.88 -4.21
C ASN A 80 12.23 7.80 -4.53
N SER A 81 11.91 7.99 -5.81
CA SER A 81 10.85 8.90 -6.24
C SER A 81 9.76 8.14 -6.96
N VAL A 82 8.77 7.72 -6.22
CA VAL A 82 7.56 7.12 -6.79
C VAL A 82 6.43 8.11 -6.67
N GLY A 83 5.99 8.65 -7.80
CA GLY A 83 4.91 9.62 -7.84
C GLY A 83 3.54 8.99 -8.08
N GLY A 84 2.52 9.59 -7.50
CA GLY A 84 1.10 9.44 -7.85
C GLY A 84 0.63 8.02 -8.22
N LEU A 85 0.37 7.82 -9.49
CA LEU A 85 -0.23 6.59 -10.02
C LEU A 85 0.67 5.36 -9.88
N GLU A 86 1.97 5.50 -10.04
CA GLU A 86 2.93 4.40 -9.89
C GLU A 86 2.98 3.91 -8.44
N ALA A 87 3.02 4.85 -7.47
CA ALA A 87 2.93 4.51 -6.06
C ALA A 87 1.62 3.78 -5.73
N ALA A 88 0.49 4.23 -6.30
CA ALA A 88 -0.80 3.57 -6.11
C ALA A 88 -0.81 2.14 -6.67
N ARG A 89 -0.25 1.91 -7.86
CA ARG A 89 -0.15 0.58 -8.48
C ARG A 89 0.71 -0.36 -7.66
N ILE A 90 1.90 0.07 -7.29
CA ILE A 90 2.86 -0.80 -6.61
C ILE A 90 2.48 -0.98 -5.13
N PHE A 91 2.38 0.10 -4.37
CA PHE A 91 2.13 -0.01 -2.94
C PHE A 91 0.71 -0.46 -2.61
N CYS A 92 -0.30 0.12 -3.27
CA CYS A 92 -1.69 -0.21 -2.96
C CYS A 92 -2.17 -1.49 -3.64
N ALA A 93 -1.91 -1.69 -4.93
CA ALA A 93 -2.43 -2.86 -5.62
C ALA A 93 -1.56 -4.09 -5.38
N VAL A 94 -0.27 -4.05 -5.69
CA VAL A 94 0.61 -5.21 -5.48
C VAL A 94 0.75 -5.52 -3.98
N GLY A 95 1.02 -4.51 -3.15
CA GLY A 95 1.21 -4.70 -1.71
C GLY A 95 -0.01 -5.25 -1.00
N ARG A 96 -1.18 -4.69 -1.27
CA ARG A 96 -2.43 -5.17 -0.67
C ARG A 96 -2.86 -6.51 -1.26
N GLY A 97 -2.63 -6.74 -2.55
CA GLY A 97 -2.89 -8.02 -3.20
C GLY A 97 -2.10 -9.15 -2.55
N LEU A 98 -0.78 -8.98 -2.38
CA LEU A 98 0.06 -9.94 -1.67
C LEU A 98 -0.37 -10.14 -0.21
N THR A 99 -0.73 -9.07 0.49
CA THR A 99 -1.22 -9.17 1.87
C THR A 99 -2.52 -9.97 1.94
N ALA A 100 -3.45 -9.75 1.02
CA ALA A 100 -4.70 -10.50 0.93
C ALA A 100 -4.45 -11.99 0.63
N ALA A 101 -3.60 -12.28 -0.35
CA ALA A 101 -3.24 -13.67 -0.69
C ALA A 101 -2.60 -14.41 0.50
N ARG A 102 -1.66 -13.75 1.19
CA ARG A 102 -1.03 -14.31 2.39
C ARG A 102 -2.04 -14.57 3.51
N PHE A 103 -3.01 -13.67 3.68
CA PHE A 103 -4.07 -13.83 4.67
C PHE A 103 -4.97 -15.04 4.34
N VAL A 104 -5.40 -15.20 3.09
CA VAL A 104 -6.19 -16.37 2.65
C VAL A 104 -5.42 -17.65 2.93
N LYS A 105 -4.17 -17.73 2.49
CA LYS A 105 -3.30 -18.90 2.74
C LYS A 105 -3.06 -19.20 4.22
N PHE A 106 -2.98 -18.18 5.04
CA PHE A 106 -2.87 -18.34 6.49
C PHE A 106 -4.14 -18.95 7.08
N GLN A 107 -5.32 -18.50 6.63
CA GLN A 107 -6.61 -19.06 7.08
C GLN A 107 -6.78 -20.51 6.67
N GLU A 108 -6.41 -20.88 5.45
CA GLU A 108 -6.45 -22.25 4.97
C GLU A 108 -5.61 -23.21 5.85
N ARG A 109 -4.41 -22.79 6.23
CA ARG A 109 -3.51 -23.55 7.09
C ARG A 109 -3.97 -23.63 8.55
N GLY A 110 -4.65 -22.60 9.05
CA GLY A 110 -5.11 -22.49 10.42
C GLY A 110 -6.42 -23.23 10.70
N ASN A 111 -7.15 -23.60 9.65
CA ASN A 111 -8.44 -24.30 9.73
C ASN A 111 -8.32 -25.80 9.37
N ALA A 112 -7.11 -26.30 9.16
CA ALA A 112 -6.83 -27.70 8.86
C ALA A 112 -6.57 -28.51 10.13
#